data_a3e33e8eaf3c87a38eb129d7a99ce5fb
#
_entry.id   a3e33e8eaf3c87a38eb129d7a99ce5fb
#
_cell.length_a   1.000
_cell.length_b   1.000
_cell.length_c   1.000
_cell.angle_alpha   90.00
_cell.angle_beta   90.00
_cell.angle_gamma   90.00
#
_symmetry.space_group_name_H-M   'P 1'
#
loop_
_entity.id
_entity.type
_entity.pdbx_description
1 polymer ?
#
loop_
_entity_poly.entity_id
_entity_poly.type
_entity_poly.pdbx_seq_one_letter_code
_entity_poly.pdbx_strand_id
1 'polypeptide(L)'
;VTKASSQSFAAELLATLVAAGAKHLYLAPGARSQALAIAADQLAQAKLADLTIRLDERSMGFVALGQAMATGVPSVVITTSGTAVANLHPAVLEAHHSGVPMLLLTADRPARLRGKGANQTTNQVGIFADAVIRCIDVSVPELGEFDPRALAIEAIELATGENPGPVQLNLQFQEPLSALSPNASELKVAGVSINPARSETSSLEVVVSDRAVVVAGAGAGQAAVDFAQAANLPLFAEPTSGARHSKQLVVDYIAGLNSDLGSQVDQVFVFGKPTLSRPVQRLIADSKTWVCASKTHGHFDPSGKALGYADELIPLGLGEQSWLEQWQKQEAFVSPRSALATAIWEATGTKEQLLFGASQIIREADRALPAKEISAFANRGLAGIDGTVSTAIGLAQNGKKTRVLLGDLTLLHDASGLNLSGIENLDIQLIVGNDHGGEIFKKLEVAQMLPQDTLERLFLTPQQVDFKALAHAYGWEYFAVDSIADLNQVMQRSGQLLIDYKL
;
A
#
# COMPACT_ATOMS: atom_id res chain seq x y z
N VAL A 1 -15.84 -41.36 -9.26
CA VAL A 1 -15.38 -40.03 -8.86
C VAL A 1 -16.57 -39.10 -9.02
N THR A 2 -17.16 -38.63 -7.92
CA THR A 2 -18.20 -37.59 -7.94
C THR A 2 -17.57 -36.34 -8.56
N LYS A 3 -18.15 -35.82 -9.65
CA LYS A 3 -17.69 -34.58 -10.27
C LYS A 3 -17.74 -33.44 -9.24
N ALA A 4 -16.68 -32.66 -9.11
CA ALA A 4 -16.65 -31.50 -8.24
C ALA A 4 -17.74 -30.50 -8.68
N SER A 5 -18.55 -30.00 -7.76
CA SER A 5 -19.48 -28.90 -8.04
C SER A 5 -18.78 -27.55 -7.82
N SER A 6 -19.32 -26.48 -8.41
CA SER A 6 -18.83 -25.11 -8.12
C SER A 6 -18.73 -24.83 -6.62
N GLN A 7 -19.70 -25.34 -5.83
CA GLN A 7 -19.73 -25.14 -4.37
C GLN A 7 -18.63 -25.92 -3.65
N SER A 8 -18.42 -27.21 -3.96
CA SER A 8 -17.38 -28.01 -3.31
C SER A 8 -15.99 -27.52 -3.66
N PHE A 9 -15.78 -27.08 -4.92
CA PHE A 9 -14.52 -26.50 -5.37
C PHE A 9 -14.20 -25.20 -4.62
N ALA A 10 -15.16 -24.26 -4.54
CA ALA A 10 -14.98 -23.00 -3.84
C ALA A 10 -14.70 -23.20 -2.34
N ALA A 11 -15.41 -24.15 -1.70
CA ALA A 11 -15.21 -24.47 -0.30
C ALA A 11 -13.81 -25.03 -0.02
N GLU A 12 -13.31 -25.95 -0.84
CA GLU A 12 -11.99 -26.55 -0.66
C GLU A 12 -10.87 -25.55 -1.00
N LEU A 13 -11.03 -24.72 -2.03
CA LEU A 13 -10.10 -23.63 -2.40
C LEU A 13 -9.93 -22.64 -1.23
N LEU A 14 -11.04 -22.08 -0.73
CA LEU A 14 -11.00 -21.08 0.36
C LEU A 14 -10.52 -21.70 1.68
N ALA A 15 -10.95 -22.91 2.02
CA ALA A 15 -10.46 -23.59 3.22
C ALA A 15 -8.94 -23.81 3.17
N THR A 16 -8.39 -24.13 2.01
CA THR A 16 -6.93 -24.31 1.85
C THR A 16 -6.18 -22.99 1.93
N LEU A 17 -6.71 -21.91 1.32
CA LEU A 17 -6.13 -20.56 1.44
C LEU A 17 -6.09 -20.09 2.90
N VAL A 18 -7.18 -20.33 3.65
CA VAL A 18 -7.27 -19.97 5.08
C VAL A 18 -6.30 -20.83 5.92
N ALA A 19 -6.20 -22.14 5.63
CA ALA A 19 -5.23 -23.02 6.28
C ALA A 19 -3.78 -22.61 6.06
N ALA A 20 -3.51 -22.04 4.89
CA ALA A 20 -2.20 -21.51 4.51
C ALA A 20 -1.93 -20.11 5.08
N GLY A 21 -2.85 -19.54 5.85
CA GLY A 21 -2.68 -18.25 6.55
C GLY A 21 -3.42 -17.05 5.94
N ALA A 22 -3.99 -17.16 4.73
CA ALA A 22 -4.76 -16.08 4.09
C ALA A 22 -6.18 -15.97 4.69
N LYS A 23 -6.27 -15.44 5.92
CA LYS A 23 -7.48 -15.45 6.74
C LYS A 23 -8.41 -14.25 6.53
N HIS A 24 -7.95 -13.19 5.85
CA HIS A 24 -8.75 -11.99 5.62
C HIS A 24 -9.40 -12.06 4.24
N LEU A 25 -10.71 -12.28 4.23
CA LEU A 25 -11.55 -12.43 3.03
C LEU A 25 -12.36 -11.17 2.80
N TYR A 26 -12.29 -10.61 1.60
CA TYR A 26 -13.03 -9.43 1.17
C TYR A 26 -13.97 -9.81 0.03
N LEU A 27 -15.25 -9.52 0.18
CA LEU A 27 -16.29 -9.90 -0.77
C LEU A 27 -17.07 -8.69 -1.25
N ALA A 28 -17.16 -8.52 -2.58
CA ALA A 28 -18.18 -7.70 -3.20
C ALA A 28 -19.34 -8.60 -3.69
N PRO A 29 -20.59 -8.30 -3.32
CA PRO A 29 -21.74 -9.16 -3.64
C PRO A 29 -21.98 -9.27 -5.14
N GLY A 30 -22.29 -10.49 -5.62
CA GLY A 30 -22.65 -10.70 -7.02
C GLY A 30 -23.09 -12.14 -7.33
N ALA A 31 -23.89 -12.29 -8.38
CA ALA A 31 -24.53 -13.58 -8.68
C ALA A 31 -23.52 -14.67 -9.08
N ARG A 32 -22.47 -14.34 -9.84
CA ARG A 32 -21.52 -15.36 -10.33
C ARG A 32 -20.58 -15.87 -9.25
N SER A 33 -20.36 -15.10 -8.18
CA SER A 33 -19.49 -15.47 -7.06
C SER A 33 -20.24 -16.20 -5.92
N GLN A 34 -21.49 -16.67 -6.10
CA GLN A 34 -22.29 -17.28 -5.03
C GLN A 34 -21.56 -18.43 -4.32
N ALA A 35 -20.91 -19.34 -5.06
CA ALA A 35 -20.19 -20.46 -4.46
C ALA A 35 -19.06 -19.98 -3.53
N LEU A 36 -18.28 -18.97 -3.96
CA LEU A 36 -17.23 -18.37 -3.14
C LEU A 36 -17.81 -17.62 -1.93
N ALA A 37 -18.90 -16.87 -2.12
CA ALA A 37 -19.54 -16.12 -1.04
C ALA A 37 -20.07 -17.03 0.08
N ILE A 38 -20.74 -18.12 -0.28
CA ILE A 38 -21.27 -19.10 0.68
C ILE A 38 -20.10 -19.78 1.43
N ALA A 39 -19.04 -20.17 0.72
CA ALA A 39 -17.88 -20.79 1.35
C ALA A 39 -17.13 -19.83 2.29
N ALA A 40 -17.00 -18.55 1.90
CA ALA A 40 -16.39 -17.52 2.75
C ALA A 40 -17.20 -17.27 4.03
N ASP A 41 -18.53 -17.17 3.91
CA ASP A 41 -19.44 -17.00 5.07
C ASP A 41 -19.36 -18.20 6.02
N GLN A 42 -19.32 -19.43 5.51
CA GLN A 42 -19.17 -20.64 6.33
C GLN A 42 -17.85 -20.64 7.12
N LEU A 43 -16.74 -20.22 6.52
CA LEU A 43 -15.44 -20.09 7.20
C LEU A 43 -15.49 -19.01 8.28
N ALA A 44 -16.15 -17.89 8.01
CA ALA A 44 -16.32 -16.81 8.98
C ALA A 44 -17.20 -17.22 10.17
N GLN A 45 -18.33 -17.88 9.92
CA GLN A 45 -19.21 -18.42 10.98
C GLN A 45 -18.47 -19.46 11.85
N ALA A 46 -17.59 -20.25 11.26
CA ALA A 46 -16.72 -21.19 11.98
C ALA A 46 -15.54 -20.50 12.71
N LYS A 47 -15.39 -19.17 12.59
CA LYS A 47 -14.28 -18.37 13.17
C LYS A 47 -12.87 -18.81 12.68
N LEU A 48 -12.82 -19.31 11.46
CA LEU A 48 -11.57 -19.73 10.80
C LEU A 48 -10.98 -18.60 9.95
N ALA A 49 -11.83 -17.65 9.52
CA ALA A 49 -11.45 -16.49 8.73
C ALA A 49 -12.27 -15.25 9.13
N ASP A 50 -11.78 -14.07 8.79
CA ASP A 50 -12.49 -12.80 8.90
C ASP A 50 -13.08 -12.45 7.53
N LEU A 51 -14.38 -12.19 7.45
CA LEU A 51 -15.08 -11.83 6.22
C LEU A 51 -15.55 -10.38 6.29
N THR A 52 -15.05 -9.55 5.39
CA THR A 52 -15.49 -8.16 5.20
C THR A 52 -16.25 -8.02 3.89
N ILE A 53 -17.48 -7.48 3.94
CA ILE A 53 -18.33 -7.26 2.77
C ILE A 53 -18.30 -5.78 2.40
N ARG A 54 -18.02 -5.47 1.11
CA ARG A 54 -17.98 -4.10 0.58
C ARG A 54 -18.77 -4.01 -0.72
N LEU A 55 -19.50 -2.90 -0.89
CA LEU A 55 -20.30 -2.67 -2.12
C LEU A 55 -19.46 -2.19 -3.30
N ASP A 56 -18.46 -1.34 -3.02
CA ASP A 56 -17.56 -0.74 -4.02
C ASP A 56 -16.30 -1.59 -4.12
N GLU A 57 -16.10 -2.25 -5.25
CA GLU A 57 -14.95 -3.14 -5.49
C GLU A 57 -13.62 -2.40 -5.50
N ARG A 58 -13.57 -1.15 -5.95
CA ARG A 58 -12.37 -0.32 -5.89
C ARG A 58 -11.96 -0.08 -4.45
N SER A 59 -12.88 0.40 -3.61
CA SER A 59 -12.66 0.58 -2.19
C SER A 59 -12.28 -0.75 -1.51
N MET A 60 -12.96 -1.85 -1.83
CA MET A 60 -12.65 -3.18 -1.31
C MET A 60 -11.21 -3.59 -1.62
N GLY A 61 -10.75 -3.40 -2.84
CA GLY A 61 -9.38 -3.70 -3.26
C GLY A 61 -8.35 -2.96 -2.42
N PHE A 62 -8.57 -1.67 -2.13
CA PHE A 62 -7.68 -0.87 -1.27
C PHE A 62 -7.78 -1.23 0.22
N VAL A 63 -8.94 -1.64 0.72
CA VAL A 63 -9.04 -2.19 2.10
C VAL A 63 -8.21 -3.46 2.22
N ALA A 64 -8.34 -4.36 1.24
CA ALA A 64 -7.56 -5.59 1.19
C ALA A 64 -6.04 -5.31 1.09
N LEU A 65 -5.64 -4.32 0.29
CA LEU A 65 -4.27 -3.82 0.20
C LEU A 65 -3.75 -3.37 1.57
N GLY A 66 -4.50 -2.50 2.27
CA GLY A 66 -4.11 -1.98 3.58
C GLY A 66 -3.92 -3.07 4.62
N GLN A 67 -4.80 -4.06 4.64
CA GLN A 67 -4.68 -5.22 5.53
C GLN A 67 -3.43 -6.06 5.22
N ALA A 68 -3.17 -6.32 3.94
CA ALA A 68 -1.96 -7.05 3.52
C ALA A 68 -0.68 -6.27 3.83
N MET A 69 -0.68 -4.93 3.70
CA MET A 69 0.43 -4.06 4.11
C MET A 69 0.70 -4.15 5.62
N ALA A 70 -0.36 -4.19 6.43
CA ALA A 70 -0.25 -4.23 7.91
C ALA A 70 0.30 -5.56 8.43
N THR A 71 0.00 -6.67 7.75
CA THR A 71 0.26 -8.03 8.24
C THR A 71 1.35 -8.77 7.48
N GLY A 72 1.63 -8.36 6.23
CA GLY A 72 2.50 -9.12 5.32
C GLY A 72 1.88 -10.42 4.82
N VAL A 73 0.60 -10.68 5.14
CA VAL A 73 -0.14 -11.88 4.74
C VAL A 73 -1.06 -11.57 3.57
N PRO A 74 -1.19 -12.45 2.56
CA PRO A 74 -2.08 -12.21 1.43
C PRO A 74 -3.55 -12.01 1.88
N SER A 75 -4.17 -10.92 1.41
CA SER A 75 -5.62 -10.72 1.50
C SER A 75 -6.30 -11.39 0.31
N VAL A 76 -7.45 -12.02 0.55
CA VAL A 76 -8.26 -12.68 -0.49
C VAL A 76 -9.41 -11.76 -0.90
N VAL A 77 -9.47 -11.39 -2.18
CA VAL A 77 -10.48 -10.49 -2.74
C VAL A 77 -11.39 -11.26 -3.68
N ILE A 78 -12.69 -11.27 -3.40
CA ILE A 78 -13.70 -12.04 -4.11
C ILE A 78 -14.65 -11.08 -4.84
N THR A 79 -14.74 -11.20 -6.17
CA THR A 79 -15.68 -10.42 -6.98
C THR A 79 -16.51 -11.31 -7.90
N THR A 80 -17.65 -10.77 -8.32
CA THR A 80 -18.40 -11.29 -9.45
C THR A 80 -17.70 -10.93 -10.77
N SER A 81 -18.32 -11.24 -11.90
CA SER A 81 -17.78 -10.98 -13.24
C SER A 81 -18.05 -9.55 -13.73
N GLY A 82 -17.40 -9.17 -14.81
CA GLY A 82 -17.64 -7.93 -15.54
C GLY A 82 -16.89 -6.74 -14.96
N THR A 83 -17.54 -5.60 -14.80
CA THR A 83 -16.92 -4.36 -14.29
C THR A 83 -16.44 -4.47 -12.85
N ALA A 84 -16.98 -5.36 -12.04
CA ALA A 84 -16.50 -5.67 -10.70
C ALA A 84 -15.00 -6.00 -10.69
N VAL A 85 -14.54 -6.80 -11.67
CA VAL A 85 -13.13 -7.15 -11.82
C VAL A 85 -12.29 -5.93 -12.23
N ALA A 86 -12.79 -5.13 -13.18
CA ALA A 86 -12.08 -3.95 -13.67
C ALA A 86 -11.87 -2.89 -12.56
N ASN A 87 -12.84 -2.74 -11.64
CA ASN A 87 -12.75 -1.81 -10.51
C ASN A 87 -11.62 -2.13 -9.52
N LEU A 88 -11.10 -3.35 -9.51
CA LEU A 88 -9.95 -3.71 -8.68
C LEU A 88 -8.62 -3.16 -9.22
N HIS A 89 -8.56 -2.76 -10.50
CA HIS A 89 -7.30 -2.48 -11.19
C HIS A 89 -6.41 -1.44 -10.47
N PRO A 90 -6.92 -0.30 -9.95
CA PRO A 90 -6.09 0.67 -9.23
C PRO A 90 -5.41 0.05 -7.99
N ALA A 91 -6.12 -0.74 -7.20
CA ALA A 91 -5.56 -1.41 -6.03
C ALA A 91 -4.55 -2.50 -6.41
N VAL A 92 -4.81 -3.23 -7.50
CA VAL A 92 -3.91 -4.27 -8.04
C VAL A 92 -2.60 -3.64 -8.52
N LEU A 93 -2.66 -2.50 -9.23
CA LEU A 93 -1.47 -1.75 -9.64
C LEU A 93 -0.66 -1.28 -8.43
N GLU A 94 -1.30 -0.69 -7.43
CA GLU A 94 -0.61 -0.25 -6.21
C GLU A 94 0.03 -1.43 -5.47
N ALA A 95 -0.69 -2.57 -5.34
CA ALA A 95 -0.17 -3.80 -4.73
C ALA A 95 1.06 -4.34 -5.47
N HIS A 96 1.00 -4.40 -6.82
CA HIS A 96 2.11 -4.82 -7.66
C HIS A 96 3.35 -3.95 -7.42
N HIS A 97 3.21 -2.64 -7.57
CA HIS A 97 4.33 -1.72 -7.45
C HIS A 97 4.86 -1.55 -6.02
N SER A 98 4.08 -1.93 -5.02
CA SER A 98 4.48 -1.92 -3.60
C SER A 98 4.92 -3.31 -3.08
N GLY A 99 4.85 -4.36 -3.91
CA GLY A 99 5.21 -5.72 -3.50
C GLY A 99 4.28 -6.29 -2.43
N VAL A 100 2.99 -5.94 -2.47
CA VAL A 100 2.00 -6.37 -1.47
C VAL A 100 1.24 -7.59 -1.98
N PRO A 101 1.23 -8.72 -1.26
CA PRO A 101 0.59 -9.94 -1.72
C PRO A 101 -0.94 -9.85 -1.64
N MET A 102 -1.62 -10.15 -2.74
CA MET A 102 -3.08 -10.21 -2.83
C MET A 102 -3.53 -11.39 -3.69
N LEU A 103 -4.63 -12.03 -3.34
CA LEU A 103 -5.24 -13.12 -4.08
C LEU A 103 -6.60 -12.67 -4.63
N LEU A 104 -6.70 -12.53 -5.95
CA LEU A 104 -7.88 -12.02 -6.64
C LEU A 104 -8.70 -13.19 -7.19
N LEU A 105 -9.78 -13.58 -6.50
CA LEU A 105 -10.70 -14.62 -6.90
C LEU A 105 -11.84 -13.99 -7.72
N THR A 106 -11.64 -13.91 -9.04
CA THR A 106 -12.58 -13.26 -9.96
C THR A 106 -13.49 -14.30 -10.59
N ALA A 107 -14.76 -14.34 -10.17
CA ALA A 107 -15.73 -15.26 -10.74
C ALA A 107 -16.04 -14.90 -12.19
N ASP A 108 -16.08 -15.90 -13.06
CA ASP A 108 -16.33 -15.70 -14.50
C ASP A 108 -17.38 -16.72 -15.02
N ARG A 109 -17.86 -16.43 -16.18
CA ARG A 109 -18.68 -17.38 -16.98
C ARG A 109 -17.79 -18.39 -17.68
N PRO A 110 -18.33 -19.58 -18.00
CA PRO A 110 -17.58 -20.56 -18.80
C PRO A 110 -17.03 -19.97 -20.10
N ALA A 111 -15.81 -20.34 -20.48
CA ALA A 111 -15.10 -19.81 -21.66
C ALA A 111 -15.96 -19.86 -22.96
N ARG A 112 -16.83 -20.88 -23.11
CA ARG A 112 -17.74 -21.00 -24.26
C ARG A 112 -18.70 -19.80 -24.45
N LEU A 113 -18.89 -18.95 -23.42
CA LEU A 113 -19.77 -17.78 -23.47
C LEU A 113 -19.02 -16.46 -23.72
N ARG A 114 -17.70 -16.48 -23.66
CA ARG A 114 -16.89 -15.29 -23.88
C ARG A 114 -16.94 -14.87 -25.36
N GLY A 115 -16.97 -13.57 -25.62
CA GLY A 115 -17.02 -13.02 -26.99
C GLY A 115 -18.34 -13.23 -27.73
N LYS A 116 -19.39 -13.70 -27.06
CA LYS A 116 -20.70 -14.02 -27.67
C LYS A 116 -21.86 -13.11 -27.20
N GLY A 117 -21.55 -11.98 -26.59
CA GLY A 117 -22.55 -11.04 -26.08
C GLY A 117 -23.35 -11.55 -24.86
N ALA A 118 -22.87 -12.57 -24.14
CA ALA A 118 -23.49 -13.05 -22.93
C ALA A 118 -23.53 -11.95 -21.86
N ASN A 119 -24.64 -11.87 -21.11
CA ASN A 119 -24.84 -10.83 -20.09
C ASN A 119 -23.70 -10.80 -19.07
N GLN A 120 -23.19 -9.61 -18.75
CA GLN A 120 -22.13 -9.35 -17.76
C GLN A 120 -20.87 -10.23 -18.00
N THR A 121 -20.48 -10.39 -19.25
CA THR A 121 -19.34 -11.21 -19.69
C THR A 121 -18.36 -10.35 -20.47
N THR A 122 -17.10 -10.36 -20.06
CA THR A 122 -16.00 -9.71 -20.77
C THR A 122 -14.79 -10.62 -20.77
N ASN A 123 -13.70 -10.21 -21.41
CA ASN A 123 -12.43 -10.92 -21.26
C ASN A 123 -11.77 -10.48 -19.95
N GLN A 124 -11.84 -11.35 -18.94
CA GLN A 124 -11.24 -11.11 -17.62
C GLN A 124 -9.81 -11.66 -17.54
N VAL A 125 -9.45 -12.59 -18.42
CA VAL A 125 -8.09 -13.11 -18.52
C VAL A 125 -7.19 -12.02 -19.08
N GLY A 126 -6.17 -11.65 -18.31
CA GLY A 126 -5.25 -10.57 -18.68
C GLY A 126 -5.80 -9.15 -18.52
N ILE A 127 -6.94 -8.96 -17.84
CA ILE A 127 -7.50 -7.62 -17.58
C ILE A 127 -6.58 -6.73 -16.76
N PHE A 128 -5.74 -7.33 -15.91
CA PHE A 128 -4.74 -6.63 -15.09
C PHE A 128 -3.37 -6.52 -15.78
N ALA A 129 -3.22 -7.05 -16.99
CA ALA A 129 -1.96 -7.08 -17.73
C ALA A 129 -0.78 -7.56 -16.84
N ASP A 130 0.32 -6.80 -16.81
CA ASP A 130 1.52 -7.11 -16.03
C ASP A 130 1.41 -6.70 -14.55
N ALA A 131 0.25 -6.18 -14.11
CA ALA A 131 0.02 -5.81 -12.71
C ALA A 131 -0.28 -7.02 -11.80
N VAL A 132 -0.35 -8.23 -12.34
CA VAL A 132 -0.42 -9.47 -11.57
C VAL A 132 0.79 -10.34 -11.87
N ILE A 133 1.31 -11.05 -10.85
CA ILE A 133 2.41 -12.02 -11.01
C ILE A 133 2.00 -13.10 -12.01
N ARG A 134 0.76 -13.59 -11.87
CA ARG A 134 0.14 -14.55 -12.77
C ARG A 134 -1.38 -14.41 -12.77
N CYS A 135 -1.97 -14.64 -13.94
CA CYS A 135 -3.40 -14.90 -14.09
C CYS A 135 -3.58 -16.38 -14.46
N ILE A 136 -4.33 -17.13 -13.64
CA ILE A 136 -4.68 -18.54 -13.90
C ILE A 136 -6.17 -18.58 -14.28
N ASP A 137 -6.47 -18.98 -15.51
CA ASP A 137 -7.85 -19.15 -16.00
C ASP A 137 -8.34 -20.56 -15.67
N VAL A 138 -9.10 -20.69 -14.61
CA VAL A 138 -9.57 -21.96 -14.07
C VAL A 138 -10.87 -22.35 -14.75
N SER A 139 -10.87 -23.50 -15.45
CA SER A 139 -12.06 -24.04 -16.11
C SER A 139 -13.16 -24.43 -15.12
N VAL A 140 -14.38 -24.66 -15.62
CA VAL A 140 -15.50 -25.07 -14.76
C VAL A 140 -15.14 -26.34 -13.97
N PRO A 141 -15.41 -26.39 -12.66
CA PRO A 141 -14.99 -27.48 -11.78
C PRO A 141 -15.45 -28.87 -12.21
N GLU A 142 -16.57 -28.95 -12.93
CA GLU A 142 -17.14 -30.21 -13.44
C GLU A 142 -16.27 -30.89 -14.51
N LEU A 143 -15.28 -30.18 -15.08
CA LEU A 143 -14.30 -30.78 -15.98
C LEU A 143 -13.20 -31.53 -15.24
N GLY A 144 -12.92 -31.16 -13.96
CA GLY A 144 -11.93 -31.81 -13.14
C GLY A 144 -10.47 -31.54 -13.55
N GLU A 145 -10.23 -30.43 -14.25
CA GLU A 145 -8.89 -30.06 -14.75
C GLU A 145 -7.99 -29.47 -13.67
N PHE A 146 -8.57 -28.88 -12.63
CA PHE A 146 -7.85 -28.23 -11.54
C PHE A 146 -8.19 -28.86 -10.18
N ASP A 147 -7.17 -29.14 -9.40
CA ASP A 147 -7.30 -29.48 -7.97
C ASP A 147 -7.33 -28.20 -7.14
N PRO A 148 -8.40 -27.92 -6.37
CA PRO A 148 -8.54 -26.67 -5.63
C PRO A 148 -7.48 -26.46 -4.55
N ARG A 149 -6.92 -27.56 -3.96
CA ARG A 149 -5.85 -27.45 -2.96
C ARG A 149 -4.53 -27.08 -3.60
N ALA A 150 -4.16 -27.77 -4.67
CA ALA A 150 -2.93 -27.47 -5.40
C ALA A 150 -2.95 -26.04 -5.93
N LEU A 151 -4.09 -25.59 -6.47
CA LEU A 151 -4.30 -24.24 -6.95
C LEU A 151 -4.16 -23.19 -5.85
N ALA A 152 -4.70 -23.44 -4.65
CA ALA A 152 -4.58 -22.53 -3.50
C ALA A 152 -3.13 -22.39 -3.05
N ILE A 153 -2.40 -23.50 -2.97
CA ILE A 153 -0.98 -23.52 -2.59
C ILE A 153 -0.15 -22.75 -3.63
N GLU A 154 -0.31 -23.06 -4.92
CA GLU A 154 0.37 -22.35 -6.00
C GLU A 154 0.12 -20.85 -5.96
N ALA A 155 -1.14 -20.42 -5.75
CA ALA A 155 -1.49 -19.00 -5.71
C ALA A 155 -0.82 -18.26 -4.55
N ILE A 156 -0.75 -18.86 -3.35
CA ILE A 156 -0.06 -18.26 -2.20
C ILE A 156 1.46 -18.22 -2.42
N GLU A 157 2.04 -19.32 -2.90
CA GLU A 157 3.49 -19.38 -3.18
C GLU A 157 3.91 -18.33 -4.21
N LEU A 158 3.12 -18.13 -5.25
CA LEU A 158 3.34 -17.07 -6.22
C LEU A 158 3.20 -15.68 -5.59
N ALA A 159 2.14 -15.45 -4.81
CA ALA A 159 1.88 -14.14 -4.20
C ALA A 159 2.91 -13.74 -3.16
N THR A 160 3.55 -14.71 -2.48
CA THR A 160 4.50 -14.49 -1.37
C THR A 160 5.95 -14.86 -1.72
N GLY A 161 6.24 -15.16 -2.97
CA GLY A 161 7.56 -15.53 -3.47
C GLY A 161 8.60 -14.41 -3.37
N GLU A 162 9.66 -14.53 -4.16
CA GLU A 162 10.78 -13.58 -4.18
C GLU A 162 10.34 -12.14 -4.50
N ASN A 163 9.42 -11.99 -5.45
CA ASN A 163 8.80 -10.71 -5.81
C ASN A 163 7.31 -10.77 -5.44
N PRO A 164 6.94 -10.48 -4.18
CA PRO A 164 5.57 -10.62 -3.74
C PRO A 164 4.63 -9.64 -4.45
N GLY A 165 3.39 -10.05 -4.65
CA GLY A 165 2.41 -9.22 -5.34
C GLY A 165 1.08 -9.92 -5.61
N PRO A 166 0.19 -9.30 -6.41
CA PRO A 166 -1.13 -9.85 -6.68
C PRO A 166 -1.09 -11.04 -7.64
N VAL A 167 -1.94 -12.04 -7.37
CA VAL A 167 -2.20 -13.20 -8.23
C VAL A 167 -3.68 -13.29 -8.54
N GLN A 168 -4.06 -13.46 -9.82
CA GLN A 168 -5.44 -13.63 -10.22
C GLN A 168 -5.78 -15.10 -10.47
N LEU A 169 -6.83 -15.59 -9.80
CA LEU A 169 -7.53 -16.81 -10.15
C LEU A 169 -8.86 -16.42 -10.82
N ASN A 170 -8.94 -16.54 -12.15
CA ASN A 170 -10.16 -16.29 -12.89
C ASN A 170 -10.99 -17.57 -12.92
N LEU A 171 -12.02 -17.65 -12.07
CA LEU A 171 -12.74 -18.87 -11.74
C LEU A 171 -14.03 -18.97 -12.55
N GLN A 172 -14.09 -19.92 -13.48
CA GLN A 172 -15.27 -20.16 -14.29
C GLN A 172 -16.29 -20.99 -13.49
N PHE A 173 -17.49 -20.44 -13.30
CA PHE A 173 -18.62 -21.15 -12.68
C PHE A 173 -19.79 -21.25 -13.64
N GLN A 174 -20.47 -22.40 -13.64
CA GLN A 174 -21.70 -22.66 -14.39
C GLN A 174 -22.84 -23.02 -13.45
N GLU A 175 -24.06 -22.93 -13.96
CA GLU A 175 -25.26 -23.29 -13.20
C GLU A 175 -25.33 -24.81 -12.94
N PRO A 176 -25.79 -25.22 -11.74
CA PRO A 176 -26.25 -24.38 -10.63
C PRO A 176 -25.08 -23.71 -9.89
N LEU A 177 -25.20 -22.37 -9.65
CA LEU A 177 -24.14 -21.56 -9.03
C LEU A 177 -24.04 -21.75 -7.52
N SER A 178 -25.10 -22.23 -6.90
CA SER A 178 -25.14 -22.55 -5.47
C SER A 178 -25.86 -23.89 -5.28
N ALA A 179 -25.40 -24.64 -4.33
CA ALA A 179 -26.02 -25.87 -3.87
C ALA A 179 -25.99 -25.88 -2.33
N LEU A 180 -26.84 -26.68 -1.70
CA LEU A 180 -26.69 -26.93 -0.28
C LEU A 180 -25.32 -27.53 -0.05
N SER A 181 -24.45 -26.78 0.62
CA SER A 181 -23.09 -27.19 0.93
C SER A 181 -23.06 -28.05 2.20
N PRO A 182 -22.11 -28.98 2.33
CA PRO A 182 -21.77 -29.58 3.62
C PRO A 182 -21.47 -28.46 4.65
N ASN A 183 -21.79 -28.72 5.92
CA ASN A 183 -21.52 -27.77 6.99
C ASN A 183 -20.03 -27.43 7.06
N ALA A 184 -19.71 -26.18 7.39
CA ALA A 184 -18.33 -25.70 7.56
C ALA A 184 -17.51 -26.57 8.53
N SER A 185 -18.14 -27.24 9.51
CA SER A 185 -17.53 -28.21 10.42
C SER A 185 -16.98 -29.46 9.73
N GLU A 186 -17.38 -29.73 8.49
CA GLU A 186 -16.88 -30.84 7.67
C GLU A 186 -15.65 -30.42 6.81
N LEU A 187 -15.40 -29.10 6.67
CA LEU A 187 -14.20 -28.56 6.03
C LEU A 187 -13.01 -28.81 6.95
N LYS A 188 -12.31 -29.93 6.72
CA LYS A 188 -11.05 -30.21 7.40
C LYS A 188 -9.99 -29.25 6.89
N VAL A 189 -9.79 -28.15 7.63
CA VAL A 189 -8.66 -27.25 7.43
C VAL A 189 -7.41 -27.96 7.97
N ALA A 190 -6.81 -28.84 7.17
CA ALA A 190 -5.54 -29.48 7.50
C ALA A 190 -4.42 -28.46 7.34
N GLY A 191 -3.42 -28.48 8.20
CA GLY A 191 -2.24 -27.65 8.07
C GLY A 191 -1.63 -27.78 6.66
N VAL A 192 -1.39 -26.65 6.02
CA VAL A 192 -0.79 -26.55 4.69
C VAL A 192 0.62 -25.99 4.85
N SER A 193 1.61 -26.65 4.28
CA SER A 193 2.97 -26.13 4.21
C SER A 193 3.12 -25.30 2.95
N ILE A 194 3.56 -24.06 3.08
CA ILE A 194 3.85 -23.16 1.98
C ILE A 194 5.36 -23.01 1.87
N ASN A 195 5.89 -23.22 0.67
CA ASN A 195 7.30 -23.12 0.36
C ASN A 195 7.50 -22.16 -0.83
N PRO A 196 7.36 -20.85 -0.62
CA PRO A 196 7.55 -19.89 -1.70
C PRO A 196 8.98 -19.99 -2.23
N ALA A 197 9.11 -19.94 -3.55
CA ALA A 197 10.42 -19.92 -4.18
C ALA A 197 11.21 -18.67 -3.72
N ARG A 198 12.43 -18.89 -3.26
CA ARG A 198 13.39 -17.83 -2.90
C ARG A 198 14.73 -18.18 -3.51
N SER A 199 15.36 -17.19 -4.14
CA SER A 199 16.75 -17.28 -4.57
C SER A 199 17.68 -17.26 -3.37
N GLU A 200 18.92 -17.71 -3.56
CA GLU A 200 19.97 -17.44 -2.60
C GLU A 200 20.18 -15.93 -2.47
N THR A 201 20.29 -15.43 -1.23
CA THR A 201 20.53 -14.02 -0.96
C THR A 201 21.90 -13.61 -1.51
N SER A 202 21.93 -12.65 -2.42
CA SER A 202 23.17 -12.09 -2.96
C SER A 202 23.69 -11.00 -2.03
N SER A 203 24.99 -11.08 -1.69
CA SER A 203 25.69 -10.04 -0.91
C SER A 203 26.77 -9.40 -1.75
N LEU A 204 26.95 -8.08 -1.64
CA LEU A 204 27.95 -7.33 -2.38
C LEU A 204 28.74 -6.44 -1.43
N GLU A 205 30.05 -6.67 -1.37
CA GLU A 205 30.97 -5.76 -0.70
C GLU A 205 31.20 -4.49 -1.53
N VAL A 206 31.00 -3.33 -0.91
CA VAL A 206 31.11 -2.02 -1.59
C VAL A 206 32.08 -1.10 -0.86
N VAL A 207 33.02 -0.54 -1.58
CA VAL A 207 33.97 0.45 -1.02
C VAL A 207 33.22 1.76 -0.82
N VAL A 208 33.31 2.29 0.39
CA VAL A 208 32.67 3.54 0.80
C VAL A 208 33.60 4.72 0.51
N SER A 209 33.08 5.74 -0.22
CA SER A 209 33.79 7.01 -0.40
C SER A 209 33.57 7.97 0.76
N ASP A 210 34.47 8.94 0.94
CA ASP A 210 34.36 9.97 1.99
C ASP A 210 33.15 10.90 1.81
N ARG A 211 32.57 10.95 0.61
CA ARG A 211 31.43 11.80 0.22
C ARG A 211 30.17 11.02 -0.13
N ALA A 212 30.07 9.79 0.39
CA ALA A 212 28.92 8.95 0.16
C ALA A 212 27.72 9.35 1.04
N VAL A 213 26.53 8.97 0.57
CA VAL A 213 25.27 9.09 1.33
C VAL A 213 24.41 7.84 1.14
N VAL A 214 23.52 7.60 2.09
CA VAL A 214 22.50 6.53 2.03
C VAL A 214 21.14 7.16 1.77
N VAL A 215 20.40 6.64 0.81
CA VAL A 215 19.01 7.04 0.50
C VAL A 215 18.09 5.89 0.80
N ALA A 216 17.10 6.12 1.66
CA ALA A 216 16.11 5.14 2.08
C ALA A 216 14.69 5.56 1.68
N GLY A 217 14.11 4.85 0.73
CA GLY A 217 12.72 5.01 0.30
C GLY A 217 11.78 3.97 0.90
N ALA A 218 10.54 3.90 0.41
CA ALA A 218 9.56 2.92 0.87
C ALA A 218 10.11 1.49 0.78
N GLY A 219 9.98 0.73 1.88
CA GLY A 219 10.47 -0.65 1.96
C GLY A 219 11.97 -0.82 2.30
N ALA A 220 12.71 0.26 2.57
CA ALA A 220 14.13 0.21 2.94
C ALA A 220 14.37 -0.52 4.28
N GLY A 221 13.55 -0.20 5.31
CA GLY A 221 13.59 -0.87 6.61
C GLY A 221 14.91 -0.74 7.36
N GLN A 222 15.16 -1.73 8.22
CA GLN A 222 16.33 -1.77 9.10
C GLN A 222 17.65 -1.88 8.33
N ALA A 223 17.67 -2.50 7.15
CA ALA A 223 18.87 -2.68 6.35
C ALA A 223 19.56 -1.34 6.00
N ALA A 224 18.77 -0.30 5.69
CA ALA A 224 19.30 1.04 5.44
C ALA A 224 19.90 1.68 6.70
N VAL A 225 19.29 1.45 7.86
CA VAL A 225 19.82 1.92 9.15
C VAL A 225 21.15 1.26 9.48
N ASP A 226 21.21 -0.07 9.37
CA ASP A 226 22.40 -0.86 9.70
C ASP A 226 23.55 -0.49 8.79
N PHE A 227 23.30 -0.35 7.49
CA PHE A 227 24.33 0.07 6.53
C PHE A 227 24.83 1.49 6.82
N ALA A 228 23.92 2.47 7.02
CA ALA A 228 24.29 3.85 7.32
C ALA A 228 25.12 3.96 8.62
N GLN A 229 24.77 3.17 9.64
CA GLN A 229 25.53 3.12 10.90
C GLN A 229 26.88 2.45 10.71
N ALA A 230 26.94 1.29 10.06
CA ALA A 230 28.16 0.56 9.82
C ALA A 230 29.18 1.36 8.98
N ALA A 231 28.68 2.12 8.00
CA ALA A 231 29.50 2.95 7.12
C ALA A 231 29.72 4.38 7.64
N ASN A 232 29.08 4.78 8.75
CA ASN A 232 29.10 6.15 9.29
C ASN A 232 28.70 7.22 8.26
N LEU A 233 27.60 7.01 7.53
CA LEU A 233 27.14 7.86 6.43
C LEU A 233 25.86 8.64 6.78
N PRO A 234 25.68 9.85 6.19
CA PRO A 234 24.42 10.56 6.23
C PRO A 234 23.27 9.72 5.63
N LEU A 235 22.14 9.62 6.34
CA LEU A 235 20.96 8.89 5.91
C LEU A 235 19.83 9.85 5.53
N PHE A 236 19.40 9.78 4.26
CA PHE A 236 18.25 10.49 3.70
C PHE A 236 17.07 9.54 3.66
N ALA A 237 16.23 9.59 4.69
CA ALA A 237 15.15 8.62 4.86
C ALA A 237 13.78 9.26 4.63
N GLU A 238 13.02 8.77 3.62
CA GLU A 238 11.64 9.18 3.41
C GLU A 238 10.74 8.81 4.61
N PRO A 239 9.60 9.48 4.87
CA PRO A 239 8.73 9.23 6.02
C PRO A 239 8.28 7.78 6.18
N THR A 240 8.10 7.06 5.06
CA THR A 240 7.61 5.68 5.03
C THR A 240 8.70 4.65 4.76
N SER A 241 9.96 5.06 4.87
CA SER A 241 11.11 4.18 4.61
C SER A 241 11.31 3.08 5.66
N GLY A 242 10.76 3.28 6.88
CA GLY A 242 11.08 2.43 8.04
C GLY A 242 12.48 2.68 8.63
N ALA A 243 13.21 3.70 8.14
CA ALA A 243 14.59 3.98 8.52
C ALA A 243 14.79 5.31 9.29
N ARG A 244 13.72 6.07 9.54
CA ARG A 244 13.83 7.43 10.16
C ARG A 244 14.24 7.43 11.64
N HIS A 245 14.44 6.30 12.26
CA HIS A 245 14.90 6.20 13.65
C HIS A 245 16.42 6.15 13.81
N SER A 246 17.18 6.23 12.70
CA SER A 246 18.64 6.19 12.71
C SER A 246 19.27 7.45 13.34
N LYS A 247 20.42 7.27 13.99
CA LYS A 247 21.28 8.38 14.45
C LYS A 247 21.98 9.11 13.30
N GLN A 248 22.08 8.50 12.13
CA GLN A 248 22.63 9.08 10.91
C GLN A 248 21.62 9.90 10.12
N LEU A 249 20.38 10.02 10.62
CA LEU A 249 19.32 10.77 9.94
C LEU A 249 19.72 12.22 9.69
N VAL A 250 19.50 12.68 8.45
CA VAL A 250 19.49 14.09 8.07
C VAL A 250 18.04 14.54 7.90
N VAL A 251 17.58 15.52 8.67
CA VAL A 251 16.15 15.89 8.70
C VAL A 251 15.71 16.56 7.41
N ASP A 252 16.32 17.69 7.02
CA ASP A 252 16.05 18.34 5.71
C ASP A 252 17.23 18.14 4.73
N TYR A 253 17.43 16.90 4.30
CA TYR A 253 18.43 16.58 3.29
C TYR A 253 18.14 17.25 1.94
N ILE A 254 16.89 17.68 1.67
CA ILE A 254 16.54 18.41 0.45
C ILE A 254 17.18 19.82 0.44
N ALA A 255 17.22 20.51 1.59
CA ALA A 255 17.94 21.78 1.71
C ALA A 255 19.45 21.58 1.42
N GLY A 256 20.04 20.54 2.01
CA GLY A 256 21.44 20.18 1.75
C GLY A 256 21.70 19.84 0.29
N LEU A 257 20.83 19.07 -0.37
CA LEU A 257 20.94 18.73 -1.79
C LEU A 257 20.85 19.95 -2.73
N ASN A 258 20.16 20.99 -2.32
CA ASN A 258 20.03 22.23 -3.08
C ASN A 258 21.12 23.26 -2.74
N SER A 259 22.09 22.93 -1.90
CA SER A 259 23.27 23.73 -1.53
C SER A 259 24.56 23.18 -2.18
N ASP A 260 25.69 23.85 -1.94
CA ASP A 260 27.01 23.37 -2.36
C ASP A 260 27.38 21.99 -1.78
N LEU A 261 26.75 21.62 -0.66
CA LEU A 261 26.95 20.31 -0.02
C LEU A 261 26.46 19.18 -0.93
N GLY A 262 25.30 19.37 -1.59
CA GLY A 262 24.73 18.38 -2.52
C GLY A 262 25.64 18.10 -3.71
N SER A 263 26.34 19.12 -4.25
CA SER A 263 27.25 18.99 -5.39
C SER A 263 28.52 18.18 -5.07
N GLN A 264 28.81 17.96 -3.80
CA GLN A 264 29.96 17.21 -3.34
C GLN A 264 29.72 15.71 -3.17
N VAL A 265 28.44 15.27 -3.26
CA VAL A 265 28.10 13.84 -3.17
C VAL A 265 28.59 13.12 -4.43
N ASP A 266 29.42 12.11 -4.27
CA ASP A 266 29.99 11.34 -5.37
C ASP A 266 29.51 9.88 -5.42
N GLN A 267 28.90 9.38 -4.32
CA GLN A 267 28.45 8.01 -4.22
C GLN A 267 27.13 7.92 -3.44
N VAL A 268 26.22 7.06 -3.90
CA VAL A 268 24.90 6.87 -3.31
C VAL A 268 24.60 5.38 -3.12
N PHE A 269 24.13 5.02 -1.93
CA PHE A 269 23.60 3.70 -1.63
C PHE A 269 22.07 3.79 -1.47
N VAL A 270 21.33 3.13 -2.34
CA VAL A 270 19.87 3.21 -2.39
C VAL A 270 19.26 1.97 -1.76
N PHE A 271 18.34 2.18 -0.80
CA PHE A 271 17.54 1.13 -0.17
C PHE A 271 16.06 1.42 -0.39
N GLY A 272 15.28 0.41 -0.76
CA GLY A 272 13.85 0.57 -1.05
C GLY A 272 13.58 1.43 -2.29
N LYS A 273 12.42 2.10 -2.32
CA LYS A 273 11.95 2.93 -3.44
C LYS A 273 11.83 4.41 -3.04
N PRO A 274 12.87 5.23 -3.13
CA PRO A 274 12.79 6.67 -2.86
C PRO A 274 12.09 7.39 -4.04
N THR A 275 10.87 7.87 -3.85
CA THR A 275 10.03 8.43 -4.93
C THR A 275 9.47 9.82 -4.65
N LEU A 276 9.79 10.44 -3.47
CA LEU A 276 9.14 11.69 -3.07
C LEU A 276 9.68 12.93 -3.76
N SER A 277 10.99 13.01 -4.01
CA SER A 277 11.58 14.29 -4.41
C SER A 277 12.45 14.21 -5.68
N ARG A 278 12.35 15.24 -6.53
CA ARG A 278 13.18 15.39 -7.73
C ARG A 278 14.68 15.56 -7.42
N PRO A 279 15.10 16.28 -6.35
CA PRO A 279 16.53 16.36 -5.99
C PRO A 279 17.16 14.99 -5.72
N VAL A 280 16.46 14.09 -5.03
CA VAL A 280 16.95 12.71 -4.78
C VAL A 280 17.05 11.93 -6.10
N GLN A 281 16.07 12.06 -7.00
CA GLN A 281 16.13 11.39 -8.31
C GLN A 281 17.35 11.85 -9.13
N ARG A 282 17.65 13.16 -9.14
CA ARG A 282 18.82 13.70 -9.80
C ARG A 282 20.11 13.20 -9.16
N LEU A 283 20.20 13.21 -7.83
CA LEU A 283 21.33 12.69 -7.09
C LEU A 283 21.66 11.25 -7.50
N ILE A 284 20.65 10.37 -7.51
CA ILE A 284 20.79 8.95 -7.90
C ILE A 284 21.25 8.82 -9.36
N ALA A 285 20.74 9.65 -10.26
CA ALA A 285 21.10 9.62 -11.67
C ALA A 285 22.51 10.14 -11.97
N ASP A 286 23.01 11.06 -11.15
CA ASP A 286 24.28 11.80 -11.41
C ASP A 286 25.48 11.24 -10.62
N SER A 287 25.24 10.41 -9.59
CA SER A 287 26.28 9.85 -8.72
C SER A 287 26.59 8.38 -9.04
N LYS A 288 27.71 7.86 -8.52
CA LYS A 288 27.98 6.43 -8.50
C LYS A 288 27.00 5.74 -7.57
N THR A 289 26.04 5.01 -8.15
CA THR A 289 24.91 4.44 -7.39
C THR A 289 25.04 2.93 -7.25
N TRP A 290 24.81 2.44 -6.02
CA TRP A 290 24.66 1.03 -5.67
C TRP A 290 23.25 0.81 -5.09
N VAL A 291 22.60 -0.26 -5.48
CA VAL A 291 21.19 -0.51 -5.11
C VAL A 291 21.10 -1.78 -4.29
N CYS A 292 20.55 -1.67 -3.08
CA CYS A 292 20.09 -2.82 -2.31
C CYS A 292 18.71 -3.22 -2.83
N ALA A 293 18.53 -4.50 -3.11
CA ALA A 293 17.25 -5.03 -3.56
C ALA A 293 16.17 -4.77 -2.52
N SER A 294 14.99 -4.37 -3.00
CA SER A 294 13.80 -4.30 -2.17
C SER A 294 12.88 -5.46 -2.50
N LYS A 295 11.98 -5.81 -1.59
CA LYS A 295 10.93 -6.83 -1.82
C LYS A 295 9.85 -6.39 -2.82
N THR A 296 10.12 -5.37 -3.63
CA THR A 296 9.24 -4.88 -4.69
C THR A 296 9.74 -5.37 -6.04
N HIS A 297 8.86 -5.39 -7.04
CA HIS A 297 9.24 -5.78 -8.40
C HIS A 297 10.37 -4.90 -8.95
N GLY A 298 11.48 -5.53 -9.31
CA GLY A 298 12.63 -4.91 -9.89
C GLY A 298 13.46 -4.05 -8.91
N HIS A 299 14.66 -3.70 -9.35
CA HIS A 299 15.55 -2.79 -8.63
C HIS A 299 15.16 -1.34 -8.89
N PHE A 300 15.32 -0.47 -7.89
CA PHE A 300 15.08 0.95 -8.06
C PHE A 300 16.27 1.61 -8.78
N ASP A 301 16.23 1.61 -10.09
CA ASP A 301 17.25 2.28 -10.94
C ASP A 301 16.57 3.00 -12.12
N PRO A 302 15.90 4.13 -11.89
CA PRO A 302 15.21 4.86 -12.96
C PRO A 302 16.16 5.43 -14.01
N SER A 303 17.45 5.54 -13.72
CA SER A 303 18.46 6.02 -14.66
C SER A 303 19.08 4.91 -15.52
N GLY A 304 18.97 3.65 -15.10
CA GLY A 304 19.66 2.53 -15.72
C GLY A 304 21.18 2.59 -15.58
N LYS A 305 21.70 3.30 -14.58
CA LYS A 305 23.13 3.56 -14.39
C LYS A 305 23.70 3.01 -13.08
N ALA A 306 22.92 2.23 -12.32
CA ALA A 306 23.43 1.62 -11.10
C ALA A 306 24.65 0.75 -11.40
N LEU A 307 25.68 0.85 -10.55
CA LEU A 307 26.92 0.10 -10.68
C LEU A 307 26.76 -1.37 -10.29
N GLY A 308 25.77 -1.67 -9.45
CA GLY A 308 25.44 -3.03 -9.04
C GLY A 308 24.20 -3.10 -8.17
N TYR A 309 23.70 -4.33 -8.06
CA TYR A 309 22.50 -4.69 -7.32
C TYR A 309 22.81 -5.89 -6.44
N ALA A 310 22.33 -5.91 -5.20
CA ALA A 310 22.38 -7.06 -4.32
C ALA A 310 21.25 -7.03 -3.30
N ASP A 311 20.93 -8.18 -2.71
CA ASP A 311 19.96 -8.25 -1.61
C ASP A 311 20.53 -7.66 -0.32
N GLU A 312 21.86 -7.66 -0.19
CA GLU A 312 22.58 -7.08 0.92
C GLU A 312 23.82 -6.33 0.41
N LEU A 313 24.01 -5.10 0.89
CA LEU A 313 25.24 -4.34 0.67
C LEU A 313 26.07 -4.37 1.96
N ILE A 314 27.37 -4.71 1.83
CA ILE A 314 28.34 -4.78 2.94
C ILE A 314 29.36 -3.65 2.77
N PRO A 315 29.41 -2.64 3.68
CA PRO A 315 30.32 -1.52 3.52
C PRO A 315 31.77 -1.90 3.83
N LEU A 316 32.69 -1.58 2.94
CA LEU A 316 34.12 -1.63 3.15
C LEU A 316 34.66 -0.21 3.36
N GLY A 317 34.97 0.15 4.60
CA GLY A 317 35.40 1.48 5.00
C GLY A 317 34.32 2.30 5.71
N LEU A 318 34.68 3.51 6.09
CA LEU A 318 33.80 4.46 6.82
C LEU A 318 33.86 5.81 6.12
N GLY A 319 32.73 6.50 6.06
CA GLY A 319 32.70 7.91 5.70
C GLY A 319 33.31 8.80 6.79
N GLU A 320 33.74 10.00 6.41
CA GLU A 320 34.30 10.97 7.34
C GLU A 320 33.24 11.46 8.35
N GLN A 321 33.57 11.50 9.62
CA GLN A 321 32.69 12.03 10.66
C GLN A 321 32.30 13.50 10.39
N SER A 322 33.23 14.30 9.86
CA SER A 322 32.99 15.69 9.48
C SER A 322 31.92 15.83 8.38
N TRP A 323 31.84 14.84 7.47
CA TRP A 323 30.84 14.78 6.41
C TRP A 323 29.41 14.55 6.97
N LEU A 324 29.27 13.59 7.85
CA LEU A 324 28.01 13.34 8.53
C LEU A 324 27.55 14.58 9.33
N GLU A 325 28.45 15.20 10.10
CA GLU A 325 28.14 16.38 10.90
C GLU A 325 27.72 17.60 10.06
N GLN A 326 28.31 17.78 8.87
CA GLN A 326 27.90 18.85 7.96
C GLN A 326 26.46 18.66 7.46
N TRP A 327 26.06 17.43 7.12
CA TRP A 327 24.71 17.11 6.71
C TRP A 327 23.72 17.24 7.85
N GLN A 328 24.08 16.86 9.07
CA GLN A 328 23.19 16.95 10.23
C GLN A 328 22.96 18.37 10.75
N LYS A 329 23.66 19.37 10.24
CA LYS A 329 23.40 20.79 10.54
C LYS A 329 22.20 21.38 9.80
N GLN A 330 21.59 20.62 8.88
CA GLN A 330 20.39 21.09 8.16
C GLN A 330 19.23 21.20 9.13
N GLU A 331 18.66 22.39 9.24
CA GLU A 331 17.48 22.65 10.08
C GLU A 331 16.22 22.09 9.43
N ALA A 332 15.28 21.66 10.26
CA ALA A 332 13.99 21.17 9.79
C ALA A 332 13.21 22.25 9.03
N PHE A 333 12.61 21.87 7.91
CA PHE A 333 11.75 22.76 7.15
C PHE A 333 10.48 23.13 7.94
N VAL A 334 10.15 24.42 7.96
CA VAL A 334 9.01 24.94 8.73
C VAL A 334 7.93 25.48 7.78
N SER A 335 6.72 24.97 7.92
CA SER A 335 5.50 25.43 7.26
C SER A 335 4.27 24.98 8.07
N PRO A 336 3.05 25.51 7.81
CA PRO A 336 1.84 25.00 8.44
C PRO A 336 1.64 23.48 8.22
N ARG A 337 1.91 22.97 7.02
CA ARG A 337 1.79 21.53 6.68
C ARG A 337 2.84 20.68 7.39
N SER A 338 4.08 21.17 7.45
CA SER A 338 5.13 20.43 8.17
C SER A 338 4.87 20.42 9.69
N ALA A 339 4.36 21.51 10.25
CA ALA A 339 3.96 21.59 11.66
C ALA A 339 2.82 20.60 11.98
N LEU A 340 1.79 20.55 11.12
CA LEU A 340 0.73 19.55 11.23
C LEU A 340 1.27 18.12 11.19
N ALA A 341 2.12 17.81 10.20
CA ALA A 341 2.71 16.48 10.04
C ALA A 341 3.58 16.11 11.26
N THR A 342 4.38 17.04 11.78
CA THR A 342 5.24 16.82 12.95
C THR A 342 4.40 16.56 14.20
N ALA A 343 3.33 17.33 14.43
CA ALA A 343 2.45 17.10 15.58
C ALA A 343 1.82 15.70 15.58
N ILE A 344 1.36 15.23 14.40
CA ILE A 344 0.79 13.89 14.25
C ILE A 344 1.87 12.81 14.42
N TRP A 345 3.05 13.03 13.84
CA TRP A 345 4.21 12.15 13.98
C TRP A 345 4.60 11.96 15.45
N GLU A 346 4.73 13.06 16.19
CA GLU A 346 5.07 13.04 17.61
C GLU A 346 3.98 12.38 18.46
N ALA A 347 2.70 12.59 18.14
CA ALA A 347 1.58 11.99 18.84
C ALA A 347 1.42 10.49 18.57
N THR A 348 1.98 9.96 17.47
CA THR A 348 1.85 8.54 17.10
C THR A 348 2.85 7.68 17.86
N GLY A 349 2.37 6.75 18.68
CA GLY A 349 3.19 5.83 19.46
C GLY A 349 3.75 4.65 18.68
N THR A 350 4.73 3.93 19.23
CA THR A 350 5.35 2.74 18.60
C THR A 350 4.40 1.57 18.39
N LYS A 351 3.29 1.51 19.16
CA LYS A 351 2.22 0.51 19.01
C LYS A 351 1.08 0.96 18.09
N GLU A 352 1.15 2.19 17.61
CA GLU A 352 0.20 2.79 16.69
C GLU A 352 0.77 2.81 15.28
N GLN A 353 0.00 3.31 14.32
CA GLN A 353 0.45 3.41 12.94
C GLN A 353 -0.05 4.70 12.29
N LEU A 354 0.70 5.18 11.31
CA LEU A 354 0.42 6.42 10.58
C LEU A 354 0.42 6.14 9.07
N LEU A 355 -0.66 6.53 8.39
CA LEU A 355 -0.72 6.54 6.93
C LEU A 355 -0.65 7.97 6.41
N PHE A 356 0.25 8.20 5.45
CA PHE A 356 0.31 9.46 4.70
C PHE A 356 -0.39 9.33 3.36
N GLY A 357 -1.29 10.24 3.04
CA GLY A 357 -1.81 10.42 1.69
C GLY A 357 -0.77 11.02 0.75
N ALA A 358 -0.85 10.66 -0.53
CA ALA A 358 0.01 11.21 -1.58
C ALA A 358 -0.38 12.68 -1.84
N SER A 359 0.44 13.64 -1.35
CA SER A 359 0.14 15.07 -1.42
C SER A 359 1.40 15.94 -1.23
N GLN A 360 1.21 17.26 -1.18
CA GLN A 360 2.26 18.18 -0.75
C GLN A 360 2.65 17.94 0.73
N ILE A 361 1.71 17.49 1.56
CA ILE A 361 1.94 17.29 3.01
C ILE A 361 3.05 16.27 3.27
N ILE A 362 3.03 15.10 2.61
CA ILE A 362 4.09 14.09 2.81
C ILE A 362 5.46 14.59 2.35
N ARG A 363 5.51 15.47 1.32
CA ARG A 363 6.78 16.07 0.84
C ARG A 363 7.34 17.09 1.83
N GLU A 364 6.49 17.82 2.53
CA GLU A 364 6.91 18.74 3.59
C GLU A 364 7.22 17.99 4.89
N ALA A 365 6.51 16.91 5.17
CA ALA A 365 6.84 15.96 6.24
C ALA A 365 8.24 15.36 6.07
N ASP A 366 8.61 14.97 4.84
CA ASP A 366 9.92 14.42 4.51
C ASP A 366 11.09 15.32 4.93
N ARG A 367 10.88 16.63 4.91
CA ARG A 367 11.85 17.68 5.24
C ARG A 367 11.84 18.11 6.71
N ALA A 368 10.88 17.65 7.50
CA ALA A 368 10.64 18.20 8.84
C ALA A 368 10.61 17.17 9.96
N LEU A 369 10.24 15.93 9.66
CA LEU A 369 10.00 14.93 10.70
C LEU A 369 11.28 14.54 11.42
N PRO A 370 11.29 14.57 12.76
CA PRO A 370 12.43 14.14 13.56
C PRO A 370 12.61 12.62 13.54
N ALA A 371 13.76 12.17 14.03
CA ALA A 371 14.03 10.75 14.21
C ALA A 371 13.06 10.12 15.21
N LYS A 372 12.34 9.10 14.80
CA LYS A 372 11.40 8.34 15.62
C LYS A 372 11.08 6.99 15.01
N GLU A 373 10.96 5.97 15.84
CA GLU A 373 10.53 4.63 15.44
C GLU A 373 9.00 4.55 15.51
N ILE A 374 8.36 4.50 14.36
CA ILE A 374 6.91 4.25 14.21
C ILE A 374 6.62 3.43 12.95
N SER A 375 5.46 2.77 12.92
CA SER A 375 4.94 2.14 11.72
C SER A 375 4.30 3.20 10.81
N ALA A 376 5.03 3.66 9.79
CA ALA A 376 4.54 4.66 8.83
C ALA A 376 4.32 4.04 7.45
N PHE A 377 3.18 4.32 6.84
CA PHE A 377 2.72 3.79 5.56
C PHE A 377 2.31 4.90 4.59
N ALA A 378 2.29 4.59 3.31
CA ALA A 378 1.64 5.35 2.24
C ALA A 378 1.51 4.47 1.00
N ASN A 379 0.54 4.77 0.13
CA ASN A 379 0.46 4.16 -1.19
C ASN A 379 1.59 4.75 -2.07
N ARG A 380 2.77 4.10 -2.06
CA ARG A 380 3.99 4.59 -2.75
C ARG A 380 4.35 3.81 -4.00
N GLY A 381 3.58 2.78 -4.34
CA GLY A 381 3.76 2.06 -5.59
C GLY A 381 3.64 2.98 -6.80
N LEU A 382 2.52 3.66 -6.90
CA LEU A 382 2.23 4.66 -7.95
C LEU A 382 1.92 6.05 -7.41
N ALA A 383 1.80 6.18 -6.08
CA ALA A 383 1.53 7.45 -5.39
C ALA A 383 0.24 8.17 -5.82
N GLY A 384 -0.80 7.42 -6.15
CA GLY A 384 -2.14 7.95 -6.42
C GLY A 384 -2.81 8.46 -5.14
N ILE A 385 -3.84 9.31 -5.32
CA ILE A 385 -4.70 9.75 -4.22
C ILE A 385 -5.90 8.81 -4.01
N ASP A 386 -6.10 7.89 -4.94
CA ASP A 386 -7.16 6.89 -4.91
C ASP A 386 -6.97 5.88 -3.77
N GLY A 387 -8.07 5.46 -3.16
CA GLY A 387 -8.10 4.42 -2.15
C GLY A 387 -7.36 4.71 -0.84
N THR A 388 -6.94 5.94 -0.56
CA THR A 388 -6.18 6.26 0.66
C THR A 388 -6.99 6.01 1.93
N VAL A 389 -8.27 6.42 1.97
CA VAL A 389 -9.17 6.16 3.11
C VAL A 389 -9.40 4.65 3.26
N SER A 390 -9.64 3.97 2.15
CA SER A 390 -9.85 2.51 2.12
C SER A 390 -8.62 1.75 2.60
N THR A 391 -7.39 2.12 2.15
CA THR A 391 -6.14 1.54 2.66
C THR A 391 -5.99 1.73 4.17
N ALA A 392 -6.34 2.92 4.67
CA ALA A 392 -6.30 3.22 6.10
C ALA A 392 -7.23 2.30 6.92
N ILE A 393 -8.42 2.03 6.40
CA ILE A 393 -9.38 1.12 7.02
C ILE A 393 -8.80 -0.30 7.07
N GLY A 394 -8.19 -0.76 5.98
CA GLY A 394 -7.51 -2.05 5.94
C GLY A 394 -6.38 -2.15 6.96
N LEU A 395 -5.54 -1.11 7.08
CA LEU A 395 -4.51 -1.02 8.10
C LEU A 395 -5.11 -1.13 9.52
N ALA A 396 -6.21 -0.42 9.79
CA ALA A 396 -6.81 -0.38 11.12
C ALA A 396 -7.44 -1.72 11.56
N GLN A 397 -7.76 -2.62 10.62
CA GLN A 397 -8.30 -3.94 10.93
C GLN A 397 -7.31 -4.86 11.70
N ASN A 398 -6.02 -4.50 11.78
CA ASN A 398 -5.07 -5.21 12.63
C ASN A 398 -5.21 -4.89 14.14
N GLY A 399 -6.19 -4.05 14.52
CA GLY A 399 -6.49 -3.67 15.91
C GLY A 399 -5.59 -2.55 16.46
N LYS A 400 -4.70 -1.97 15.66
CA LYS A 400 -3.87 -0.84 16.09
C LYS A 400 -4.57 0.48 15.82
N LYS A 401 -4.40 1.45 16.74
CA LYS A 401 -4.81 2.82 16.46
C LYS A 401 -4.12 3.35 15.21
N THR A 402 -4.92 3.82 14.26
CA THR A 402 -4.45 4.27 12.96
C THR A 402 -4.74 5.74 12.76
N ARG A 403 -3.68 6.56 12.61
CA ARG A 403 -3.82 7.95 12.17
C ARG A 403 -3.57 8.04 10.68
N VAL A 404 -4.29 8.93 10.04
CA VAL A 404 -4.20 9.15 8.58
C VAL A 404 -4.06 10.64 8.34
N LEU A 405 -2.97 11.05 7.73
CA LEU A 405 -2.77 12.45 7.32
C LEU A 405 -2.92 12.55 5.81
N LEU A 406 -3.99 13.19 5.35
CA LEU A 406 -4.35 13.31 3.95
C LEU A 406 -4.86 14.72 3.63
N GLY A 407 -4.88 15.08 2.33
CA GLY A 407 -5.49 16.31 1.86
C GLY A 407 -7.00 16.15 1.60
N ASP A 408 -7.68 17.29 1.48
CA ASP A 408 -9.12 17.38 1.17
C ASP A 408 -9.52 16.66 -0.13
N LEU A 409 -8.77 16.86 -1.21
CA LEU A 409 -9.02 16.17 -2.49
C LEU A 409 -8.81 14.66 -2.38
N THR A 410 -7.87 14.21 -1.55
CA THR A 410 -7.63 12.78 -1.30
C THR A 410 -8.80 12.16 -0.55
N LEU A 411 -9.35 12.85 0.46
CA LEU A 411 -10.57 12.41 1.15
C LEU A 411 -11.74 12.28 0.18
N LEU A 412 -11.97 13.30 -0.64
CA LEU A 412 -13.11 13.32 -1.57
C LEU A 412 -12.98 12.29 -2.69
N HIS A 413 -11.76 12.03 -3.17
CA HIS A 413 -11.51 11.02 -4.20
C HIS A 413 -11.87 9.61 -3.73
N ASP A 414 -11.71 9.33 -2.43
CA ASP A 414 -12.03 8.02 -1.83
C ASP A 414 -13.16 8.12 -0.78
N ALA A 415 -14.15 9.00 -1.02
CA ALA A 415 -15.26 9.19 -0.09
C ALA A 415 -16.10 7.93 0.14
N SER A 416 -16.21 7.02 -0.84
CA SER A 416 -16.86 5.72 -0.67
C SER A 416 -16.14 4.83 0.35
N GLY A 417 -14.84 5.06 0.58
CA GLY A 417 -14.05 4.43 1.63
C GLY A 417 -14.61 4.68 3.04
N LEU A 418 -15.25 5.82 3.28
CA LEU A 418 -15.85 6.15 4.59
C LEU A 418 -16.97 5.18 5.02
N ASN A 419 -17.51 4.38 4.11
CA ASN A 419 -18.52 3.39 4.45
C ASN A 419 -17.90 2.22 5.24
N LEU A 420 -18.21 2.11 6.52
CA LEU A 420 -17.71 1.08 7.43
C LEU A 420 -18.73 -0.04 7.69
N SER A 421 -19.78 -0.17 6.87
CA SER A 421 -20.79 -1.22 7.03
C SER A 421 -20.12 -2.60 7.12
N GLY A 422 -20.41 -3.34 8.21
CA GLY A 422 -19.83 -4.65 8.48
C GLY A 422 -18.40 -4.64 9.04
N ILE A 423 -17.85 -3.47 9.37
CA ILE A 423 -16.56 -3.33 10.06
C ILE A 423 -16.81 -2.62 11.39
N GLU A 424 -16.49 -3.28 12.48
CA GLU A 424 -16.73 -2.78 13.84
C GLU A 424 -15.40 -2.50 14.59
N ASN A 425 -15.49 -1.66 15.61
CA ASN A 425 -14.42 -1.44 16.59
C ASN A 425 -13.09 -0.94 16.02
N LEU A 426 -13.11 -0.13 14.95
CA LEU A 426 -11.91 0.54 14.47
C LEU A 426 -11.54 1.76 15.33
N ASP A 427 -10.26 1.88 15.67
CA ASP A 427 -9.69 3.11 16.24
C ASP A 427 -8.90 3.82 15.12
N ILE A 428 -9.58 4.71 14.40
CA ILE A 428 -9.05 5.37 13.21
C ILE A 428 -9.36 6.87 13.22
N GLN A 429 -8.35 7.69 12.94
CA GLN A 429 -8.43 9.14 12.90
C GLN A 429 -8.00 9.63 11.51
N LEU A 430 -8.97 10.08 10.70
CA LEU A 430 -8.71 10.74 9.42
C LEU A 430 -8.46 12.23 9.68
N ILE A 431 -7.22 12.67 9.59
CA ILE A 431 -6.81 14.06 9.80
C ILE A 431 -6.60 14.69 8.43
N VAL A 432 -7.53 15.55 8.05
CA VAL A 432 -7.57 16.20 6.75
C VAL A 432 -6.88 17.55 6.86
N GLY A 433 -5.70 17.68 6.25
CA GLY A 433 -5.09 18.99 6.05
C GLY A 433 -5.83 19.70 4.92
N ASN A 434 -6.78 20.55 5.28
CA ASN A 434 -7.70 21.19 4.37
C ASN A 434 -7.16 22.56 3.91
N ASP A 435 -6.70 22.61 2.70
CA ASP A 435 -6.20 23.83 2.03
C ASP A 435 -7.06 24.23 0.81
N HIS A 436 -8.27 23.68 0.70
CA HIS A 436 -9.28 23.97 -0.32
C HIS A 436 -8.79 23.70 -1.75
N GLY A 437 -8.07 22.60 -1.97
CA GLY A 437 -7.71 22.19 -3.32
C GLY A 437 -6.32 21.61 -3.51
N GLY A 438 -5.90 21.51 -4.76
CA GLY A 438 -4.65 20.89 -5.16
C GLY A 438 -3.42 21.80 -5.03
N GLU A 439 -3.08 22.27 -3.85
CA GLU A 439 -1.97 23.21 -3.56
C GLU A 439 -0.59 22.73 -4.10
N ILE A 440 -0.41 21.43 -4.33
CA ILE A 440 0.80 20.87 -4.94
C ILE A 440 1.10 21.51 -6.30
N PHE A 441 0.07 21.89 -7.06
CA PHE A 441 0.22 22.45 -8.40
C PHE A 441 0.76 23.89 -8.39
N LYS A 442 0.61 24.65 -7.30
CA LYS A 442 1.18 26.01 -7.17
C LYS A 442 2.71 26.02 -7.18
N LYS A 443 3.35 24.87 -6.88
CA LYS A 443 4.82 24.74 -6.89
C LYS A 443 5.38 24.16 -8.19
N LEU A 444 4.52 23.89 -9.16
CA LEU A 444 4.94 23.39 -10.48
C LEU A 444 5.10 24.53 -11.49
N GLU A 445 5.81 24.26 -12.55
CA GLU A 445 6.10 25.21 -13.64
C GLU A 445 4.81 25.78 -14.25
N VAL A 446 3.75 24.98 -14.29
CA VAL A 446 2.43 25.37 -14.83
C VAL A 446 1.81 26.56 -14.10
N ALA A 447 2.10 26.73 -12.80
CA ALA A 447 1.60 27.87 -12.02
C ALA A 447 2.17 29.22 -12.46
N GLN A 448 3.36 29.21 -13.07
CA GLN A 448 3.99 30.41 -13.61
C GLN A 448 3.53 30.72 -15.05
N MET A 449 2.91 29.75 -15.71
CA MET A 449 2.54 29.86 -17.14
C MET A 449 1.06 30.22 -17.35
N LEU A 450 0.20 29.90 -16.38
CA LEU A 450 -1.25 30.05 -16.52
C LEU A 450 -1.78 31.27 -15.74
N PRO A 451 -2.82 31.93 -16.25
CA PRO A 451 -3.63 32.86 -15.46
C PRO A 451 -4.21 32.16 -14.22
N GLN A 452 -4.37 32.91 -13.12
CA GLN A 452 -4.79 32.37 -11.83
C GLN A 452 -6.14 31.63 -11.91
N ASP A 453 -7.13 32.18 -12.58
CA ASP A 453 -8.46 31.57 -12.77
C ASP A 453 -8.39 30.24 -13.54
N THR A 454 -7.50 30.16 -14.51
CA THR A 454 -7.25 28.92 -15.27
C THR A 454 -6.53 27.88 -14.43
N LEU A 455 -5.53 28.29 -13.64
CA LEU A 455 -4.84 27.41 -12.70
C LEU A 455 -5.82 26.84 -11.66
N GLU A 456 -6.66 27.69 -11.07
CA GLU A 456 -7.69 27.27 -10.11
C GLU A 456 -8.65 26.24 -10.72
N ARG A 457 -9.19 26.54 -11.89
CA ARG A 457 -10.19 25.67 -12.54
C ARG A 457 -9.61 24.33 -13.00
N LEU A 458 -8.39 24.30 -13.53
CA LEU A 458 -7.82 23.10 -14.16
C LEU A 458 -6.99 22.22 -13.21
N PHE A 459 -6.37 22.82 -12.20
CA PHE A 459 -5.37 22.17 -11.36
C PHE A 459 -5.69 22.21 -9.87
N LEU A 460 -6.01 23.38 -9.32
CA LEU A 460 -6.32 23.48 -7.90
C LEU A 460 -7.67 22.85 -7.57
N THR A 461 -8.63 22.95 -8.50
CA THR A 461 -9.95 22.32 -8.44
C THR A 461 -10.60 22.39 -7.05
N PRO A 462 -10.78 23.60 -6.47
CA PRO A 462 -11.35 23.75 -5.14
C PRO A 462 -12.74 23.14 -5.06
N GLN A 463 -13.01 22.40 -3.99
CA GLN A 463 -14.27 21.72 -3.79
C GLN A 463 -15.10 22.40 -2.70
N GLN A 464 -16.43 22.43 -2.90
CA GLN A 464 -17.39 23.00 -1.94
C GLN A 464 -18.19 21.87 -1.28
N VAL A 465 -17.50 21.00 -0.52
CA VAL A 465 -18.13 19.89 0.18
C VAL A 465 -18.11 20.17 1.68
N ASP A 466 -19.27 20.02 2.33
CA ASP A 466 -19.38 20.09 3.78
C ASP A 466 -18.86 18.76 4.38
N PHE A 467 -17.64 18.76 4.91
CA PHE A 467 -17.02 17.58 5.53
C PHE A 467 -17.75 17.11 6.80
N LYS A 468 -18.43 18.03 7.50
CA LYS A 468 -19.27 17.66 8.64
C LYS A 468 -20.48 16.85 8.20
N ALA A 469 -21.17 17.30 7.17
CA ALA A 469 -22.28 16.55 6.60
C ALA A 469 -21.82 15.20 6.01
N LEU A 470 -20.69 15.18 5.31
CA LEU A 470 -20.10 13.95 4.77
C LEU A 470 -19.75 12.95 5.89
N ALA A 471 -19.07 13.38 6.94
CA ALA A 471 -18.72 12.55 8.09
C ALA A 471 -19.98 11.92 8.73
N HIS A 472 -20.98 12.75 9.04
CA HIS A 472 -22.22 12.30 9.64
C HIS A 472 -23.00 11.31 8.76
N ALA A 473 -23.00 11.50 7.42
CA ALA A 473 -23.67 10.59 6.49
C ALA A 473 -23.09 9.16 6.54
N TYR A 474 -21.81 9.01 6.91
CA TYR A 474 -21.13 7.73 7.06
C TYR A 474 -20.94 7.30 8.52
N GLY A 475 -21.47 8.04 9.50
CA GLY A 475 -21.41 7.68 10.92
C GLY A 475 -20.09 8.02 11.61
N TRP A 476 -19.27 8.90 11.02
CA TRP A 476 -18.03 9.37 11.62
C TRP A 476 -18.27 10.55 12.58
N GLU A 477 -17.54 10.58 13.69
CA GLU A 477 -17.51 11.75 14.58
C GLU A 477 -16.64 12.84 13.94
N TYR A 478 -17.14 14.07 13.86
CA TYR A 478 -16.48 15.19 13.15
C TYR A 478 -15.95 16.24 14.10
N PHE A 479 -14.73 16.71 13.84
CA PHE A 479 -14.08 17.80 14.54
C PHE A 479 -13.47 18.80 13.54
N ALA A 480 -13.86 20.07 13.66
CA ALA A 480 -13.15 21.16 13.00
C ALA A 480 -12.10 21.73 13.97
N VAL A 481 -10.85 21.81 13.53
CA VAL A 481 -9.72 22.31 14.32
C VAL A 481 -8.86 23.26 13.48
N ASP A 482 -8.33 24.32 14.10
CA ASP A 482 -7.49 25.33 13.45
C ASP A 482 -6.16 25.57 14.21
N SER A 483 -5.91 24.81 15.27
CA SER A 483 -4.67 24.90 16.03
C SER A 483 -4.09 23.51 16.35
N ILE A 484 -2.76 23.45 16.50
CA ILE A 484 -2.06 22.22 16.93
C ILE A 484 -2.49 21.82 18.36
N ALA A 485 -2.82 22.78 19.22
CA ALA A 485 -3.26 22.50 20.57
C ALA A 485 -4.60 21.76 20.59
N ASP A 486 -5.58 22.23 19.82
CA ASP A 486 -6.88 21.57 19.68
C ASP A 486 -6.76 20.22 18.98
N LEU A 487 -5.91 20.12 17.95
CA LEU A 487 -5.61 18.86 17.29
C LEU A 487 -5.08 17.83 18.29
N ASN A 488 -4.10 18.20 19.12
CA ASN A 488 -3.51 17.32 20.12
C ASN A 488 -4.56 16.83 21.13
N GLN A 489 -5.52 17.69 21.51
CA GLN A 489 -6.61 17.32 22.40
C GLN A 489 -7.55 16.30 21.74
N VAL A 490 -7.94 16.52 20.48
CA VAL A 490 -8.83 15.61 19.75
C VAL A 490 -8.15 14.26 19.47
N MET A 491 -6.85 14.25 19.15
CA MET A 491 -6.09 13.00 18.89
C MET A 491 -5.99 12.07 20.10
N GLN A 492 -6.27 12.55 21.34
CA GLN A 492 -6.35 11.68 22.54
C GLN A 492 -7.60 10.78 22.52
N ARG A 493 -8.61 11.12 21.74
CA ARG A 493 -9.86 10.34 21.64
C ARG A 493 -9.60 9.05 20.85
N SER A 494 -10.48 8.07 21.06
CA SER A 494 -10.55 6.82 20.28
C SER A 494 -11.83 6.77 19.48
N GLY A 495 -11.87 5.90 18.49
CA GLY A 495 -13.03 5.68 17.63
C GLY A 495 -12.81 6.14 16.19
N GLN A 496 -13.90 6.37 15.48
CA GLN A 496 -13.91 6.73 14.06
C GLN A 496 -14.05 8.24 13.92
N LEU A 497 -12.91 8.94 13.81
CA LEU A 497 -12.87 10.39 13.83
C LEU A 497 -12.49 10.96 12.46
N LEU A 498 -13.23 11.94 11.97
CA LEU A 498 -12.85 12.80 10.86
C LEU A 498 -12.50 14.19 11.43
N ILE A 499 -11.23 14.55 11.35
CA ILE A 499 -10.67 15.78 11.90
C ILE A 499 -10.31 16.69 10.73
N ASP A 500 -11.04 17.76 10.56
CA ASP A 500 -10.84 18.77 9.52
C ASP A 500 -9.94 19.88 10.06
N TYR A 501 -8.65 19.81 9.70
CA TYR A 501 -7.64 20.78 10.10
C TYR A 501 -7.49 21.84 9.02
N LYS A 502 -7.80 23.09 9.35
CA LYS A 502 -7.66 24.22 8.43
C LYS A 502 -6.20 24.63 8.30
N LEU A 503 -5.66 24.50 7.06
CA LEU A 503 -4.30 24.91 6.69
C LEU A 503 -4.21 26.36 6.23
#